data_0e61d2de880ad6eb6a1f2ced5f63fbc7
#
_entry.id   0e61d2de880ad6eb6a1f2ced5f63fbc7
#
_cell.length_a   1.000
_cell.length_b   1.000
_cell.length_c   1.000
_cell.angle_alpha   90.00
_cell.angle_beta   90.00
_cell.angle_gamma   90.00
#
_symmetry.space_group_name_H-M   'P 1'
#
loop_
_entity.id
_entity.type
_entity.pdbx_description
1 polymer ?
#
loop_
_entity_poly.entity_id
_entity_poly.type
_entity_poly.pdbx_seq_one_letter_code
_entity_poly.pdbx_strand_id
1 'polypeptide(L)'
;MVVTSQNRPEIAALNVLVVDDDLDVCEYLHDFLTSEGYTVTVEHDPTKALATLRGDEFHLAVLDLMMPKLSGIDLLAQIREIDDDIAIIILTGYPSLETATSSIERDVSAYIRKPFTVDDFREAITRIAKKKGLILRREDELHATIGRSIRELRKARGLTLKQMSRRTKLSVSLLSQIERAESSASVSSLWKVATALDVRLTELFGTF
;
A
#
# COMPACT_ATOMS: atom_id res chain seq x y z
N MET A 1 -23.92 9.55 -14.05
CA MET A 1 -22.66 10.30 -14.19
C MET A 1 -21.59 9.38 -13.62
N VAL A 2 -20.87 8.67 -14.49
CA VAL A 2 -19.85 7.68 -14.09
C VAL A 2 -18.62 8.47 -13.66
N VAL A 3 -18.32 8.51 -12.37
CA VAL A 3 -17.08 9.09 -11.85
C VAL A 3 -15.96 8.13 -12.23
N THR A 4 -15.15 8.57 -13.16
CA THR A 4 -13.99 7.85 -13.69
C THR A 4 -12.99 7.55 -12.59
N SER A 5 -12.69 6.28 -12.44
CA SER A 5 -11.78 5.61 -11.50
C SER A 5 -10.28 5.90 -11.74
N GLN A 6 -9.87 7.16 -12.02
CA GLN A 6 -8.55 7.44 -12.58
C GLN A 6 -7.49 8.02 -11.62
N ASN A 7 -7.69 7.97 -10.30
CA ASN A 7 -6.65 8.52 -9.39
C ASN A 7 -6.57 7.82 -8.02
N ARG A 8 -6.79 6.50 -7.97
CA ARG A 8 -6.55 5.74 -6.74
C ARG A 8 -5.12 5.23 -6.73
N PRO A 9 -4.35 5.43 -5.65
CA PRO A 9 -3.09 4.71 -5.49
C PRO A 9 -3.42 3.22 -5.48
N GLU A 10 -2.82 2.44 -6.37
CA GLU A 10 -2.96 0.99 -6.36
C GLU A 10 -2.16 0.48 -5.16
N ILE A 11 -2.89 0.14 -4.11
CA ILE A 11 -2.33 -0.53 -2.94
C ILE A 11 -2.04 -1.97 -3.38
N ALA A 12 -0.86 -2.50 -3.02
CA ALA A 12 -0.55 -3.92 -3.25
C ALA A 12 -1.74 -4.78 -2.82
N ALA A 13 -1.96 -5.90 -3.49
CA ALA A 13 -2.98 -6.86 -3.07
C ALA A 13 -2.67 -7.31 -1.64
N LEU A 14 -3.30 -6.63 -0.65
CA LEU A 14 -3.09 -6.92 0.76
C LEU A 14 -3.86 -8.17 1.14
N ASN A 15 -3.23 -9.05 1.90
CA ASN A 15 -3.92 -10.12 2.60
C ASN A 15 -4.46 -9.54 3.91
N VAL A 16 -5.76 -9.58 4.07
CA VAL A 16 -6.49 -9.00 5.19
C VAL A 16 -7.18 -10.10 5.98
N LEU A 17 -6.90 -10.17 7.28
CA LEU A 17 -7.65 -11.00 8.21
C LEU A 17 -8.74 -10.15 8.88
N VAL A 18 -9.98 -10.58 8.83
CA VAL A 18 -11.11 -9.96 9.54
C VAL A 18 -11.53 -10.90 10.66
N VAL A 19 -11.58 -10.39 11.89
CA VAL A 19 -12.02 -11.14 13.07
C VAL A 19 -13.14 -10.39 13.78
N ASP A 20 -14.34 -10.89 13.66
CA ASP A 20 -15.56 -10.31 14.25
C ASP A 20 -16.58 -11.45 14.42
N ASP A 21 -17.27 -11.52 15.57
CA ASP A 21 -18.30 -12.54 15.80
C ASP A 21 -19.65 -12.22 15.14
N ASP A 22 -19.82 -10.99 14.65
CA ASP A 22 -20.96 -10.55 13.87
C ASP A 22 -20.80 -10.95 12.40
N LEU A 23 -21.63 -11.91 11.95
CA LEU A 23 -21.59 -12.44 10.59
C LEU A 23 -21.91 -11.38 9.54
N ASP A 24 -22.83 -10.45 9.82
CA ASP A 24 -23.26 -9.42 8.88
C ASP A 24 -22.13 -8.41 8.67
N VAL A 25 -21.39 -8.07 9.73
CA VAL A 25 -20.19 -7.20 9.65
C VAL A 25 -19.08 -7.89 8.85
N CYS A 26 -18.88 -9.18 9.10
CA CYS A 26 -17.90 -9.99 8.37
C CYS A 26 -18.18 -10.07 6.88
N GLU A 27 -19.43 -10.37 6.50
CA GLU A 27 -19.85 -10.45 5.10
C GLU A 27 -19.69 -9.08 4.41
N TYR A 28 -20.14 -8.02 5.07
CA TYR A 28 -19.98 -6.66 4.56
C TYR A 28 -18.52 -6.28 4.32
N LEU A 29 -17.63 -6.54 5.29
CA LEU A 29 -16.20 -6.24 5.15
C LEU A 29 -15.52 -7.12 4.10
N HIS A 30 -15.88 -8.41 4.04
CA HIS A 30 -15.39 -9.32 3.02
C HIS A 30 -15.70 -8.80 1.61
N ASP A 31 -16.96 -8.49 1.35
CA ASP A 31 -17.42 -8.03 0.03
C ASP A 31 -16.80 -6.68 -0.33
N PHE A 32 -16.79 -5.76 0.62
CA PHE A 32 -16.18 -4.45 0.42
C PHE A 32 -14.67 -4.57 0.09
N LEU A 33 -13.90 -5.24 0.95
CA LEU A 33 -12.45 -5.35 0.78
C LEU A 33 -12.06 -6.15 -0.47
N THR A 34 -12.82 -7.20 -0.79
CA THR A 34 -12.63 -7.97 -2.03
C THR A 34 -12.91 -7.11 -3.27
N SER A 35 -13.95 -6.26 -3.22
CA SER A 35 -14.27 -5.32 -4.31
C SER A 35 -13.19 -4.24 -4.51
N GLU A 36 -12.41 -3.93 -3.47
CA GLU A 36 -11.25 -3.03 -3.54
C GLU A 36 -9.96 -3.74 -4.01
N GLY A 37 -10.02 -5.07 -4.21
CA GLY A 37 -8.91 -5.87 -4.76
C GLY A 37 -8.02 -6.54 -3.72
N TYR A 38 -8.45 -6.60 -2.44
CA TYR A 38 -7.72 -7.29 -1.38
C TYR A 38 -8.07 -8.79 -1.32
N THR A 39 -7.15 -9.60 -0.82
CA THR A 39 -7.42 -10.99 -0.46
C THR A 39 -7.90 -11.03 1.00
N VAL A 40 -9.13 -11.51 1.24
CA VAL A 40 -9.75 -11.43 2.56
C VAL A 40 -9.97 -12.82 3.13
N THR A 41 -9.51 -13.03 4.34
CA THR A 41 -9.83 -14.20 5.16
C THR A 41 -10.67 -13.74 6.35
N VAL A 42 -11.76 -14.43 6.62
CA VAL A 42 -12.68 -14.09 7.72
C VAL A 42 -12.65 -15.20 8.77
N GLU A 43 -12.57 -14.78 10.03
CA GLU A 43 -12.64 -15.68 11.17
C GLU A 43 -13.69 -15.18 12.18
N HIS A 44 -14.71 -15.99 12.45
CA HIS A 44 -15.79 -15.63 13.37
C HIS A 44 -15.52 -16.07 14.82
N ASP A 45 -14.57 -16.96 15.01
CA ASP A 45 -14.15 -17.41 16.33
C ASP A 45 -12.76 -16.85 16.68
N PRO A 46 -12.66 -15.84 17.55
CA PRO A 46 -11.37 -15.20 17.87
C PRO A 46 -10.32 -16.18 18.39
N THR A 47 -10.74 -17.33 18.92
CA THR A 47 -9.79 -18.36 19.43
C THR A 47 -9.04 -19.07 18.31
N LYS A 48 -9.55 -19.01 17.06
CA LYS A 48 -8.92 -19.59 15.88
C LYS A 48 -8.04 -18.61 15.13
N ALA A 49 -8.25 -17.31 15.33
CA ALA A 49 -7.56 -16.25 14.60
C ALA A 49 -6.02 -16.38 14.62
N LEU A 50 -5.44 -16.80 15.76
CA LEU A 50 -4.00 -17.01 15.88
C LEU A 50 -3.49 -18.20 15.06
N ALA A 51 -4.30 -19.27 14.92
CA ALA A 51 -3.94 -20.40 14.09
C ALA A 51 -3.95 -20.00 12.60
N THR A 52 -4.96 -19.24 12.20
CA THR A 52 -5.07 -18.66 10.85
C THR A 52 -3.90 -17.73 10.54
N LEU A 53 -3.53 -16.85 11.48
CA LEU A 53 -2.39 -15.94 11.34
C LEU A 53 -1.04 -16.66 11.17
N ARG A 54 -0.85 -17.80 11.82
CA ARG A 54 0.39 -18.60 11.69
C ARG A 54 0.47 -19.42 10.40
N GLY A 55 -0.66 -19.64 9.75
CA GLY A 55 -0.75 -20.45 8.53
C GLY A 55 -0.49 -19.67 7.24
N ASP A 56 -0.76 -18.37 7.26
CA ASP A 56 -0.73 -17.50 6.09
C ASP A 56 -0.07 -16.15 6.42
N GLU A 57 0.46 -15.47 5.41
CA GLU A 57 1.00 -14.12 5.55
C GLU A 57 -0.13 -13.08 5.44
N PHE A 58 -0.32 -12.29 6.49
CA PHE A 58 -1.27 -11.17 6.51
C PHE A 58 -0.54 -9.84 6.67
N HIS A 59 -1.02 -8.84 5.94
CA HIS A 59 -0.51 -7.46 5.99
C HIS A 59 -1.32 -6.58 6.93
N LEU A 60 -2.59 -6.93 7.12
CA LEU A 60 -3.57 -6.19 7.90
C LEU A 60 -4.50 -7.16 8.64
N ALA A 61 -4.77 -6.89 9.91
CA ALA A 61 -5.86 -7.51 10.65
C ALA A 61 -6.87 -6.46 11.08
N VAL A 62 -8.14 -6.79 10.92
CA VAL A 62 -9.29 -6.00 11.37
C VAL A 62 -9.94 -6.77 12.51
N LEU A 63 -10.00 -6.18 13.70
CA LEU A 63 -10.43 -6.86 14.92
C LEU A 63 -11.60 -6.12 15.56
N ASP A 64 -12.69 -6.81 15.86
CA ASP A 64 -13.66 -6.28 16.81
C ASP A 64 -13.14 -6.41 18.24
N LEU A 65 -13.48 -5.45 19.10
CA LEU A 65 -13.08 -5.50 20.52
C LEU A 65 -13.99 -6.37 21.38
N MET A 66 -15.28 -6.40 21.03
CA MET A 66 -16.31 -6.96 21.89
C MET A 66 -16.76 -8.34 21.40
N MET A 67 -15.85 -9.29 21.41
CA MET A 67 -16.13 -10.67 21.00
C MET A 67 -16.27 -11.60 22.20
N PRO A 68 -17.10 -12.66 22.10
CA PRO A 68 -17.18 -13.69 23.12
C PRO A 68 -15.91 -14.53 23.20
N LYS A 69 -15.64 -15.17 24.35
CA LYS A 69 -14.51 -16.06 24.64
C LYS A 69 -13.13 -15.37 24.72
N LEU A 70 -12.79 -14.48 23.79
CA LEU A 70 -11.52 -13.77 23.75
C LEU A 70 -11.77 -12.33 23.29
N SER A 71 -11.43 -11.36 24.11
CA SER A 71 -11.60 -9.95 23.75
C SER A 71 -10.62 -9.57 22.64
N GLY A 72 -10.99 -8.58 21.80
CA GLY A 72 -10.11 -8.08 20.75
C GLY A 72 -8.81 -7.49 21.28
N ILE A 73 -8.79 -6.95 22.52
CA ILE A 73 -7.57 -6.45 23.17
C ILE A 73 -6.62 -7.59 23.56
N ASP A 74 -7.16 -8.70 24.05
CA ASP A 74 -6.35 -9.87 24.38
C ASP A 74 -5.83 -10.56 23.12
N LEU A 75 -6.66 -10.64 22.07
CA LEU A 75 -6.26 -11.14 20.77
C LEU A 75 -5.15 -10.25 20.16
N LEU A 76 -5.29 -8.92 20.21
CA LEU A 76 -4.26 -7.98 19.78
C LEU A 76 -2.92 -8.21 20.51
N ALA A 77 -2.95 -8.44 21.85
CA ALA A 77 -1.74 -8.74 22.60
C ALA A 77 -1.04 -9.99 22.08
N GLN A 78 -1.81 -11.06 21.84
CA GLN A 78 -1.27 -12.32 21.35
C GLN A 78 -0.78 -12.22 19.88
N ILE A 79 -1.42 -11.40 19.06
CA ILE A 79 -0.94 -11.12 17.69
C ILE A 79 0.42 -10.43 17.74
N ARG A 80 0.60 -9.43 18.62
CA ARG A 80 1.88 -8.71 18.78
C ARG A 80 3.04 -9.59 19.26
N GLU A 81 2.75 -10.69 19.95
CA GLU A 81 3.76 -11.70 20.32
C GLU A 81 4.23 -12.54 19.11
N ILE A 82 3.40 -12.63 18.06
CA ILE A 82 3.69 -13.44 16.86
C ILE A 82 4.27 -12.55 15.75
N ASP A 83 3.66 -11.38 15.54
CA ASP A 83 3.99 -10.44 14.49
C ASP A 83 3.74 -9.00 14.99
N ASP A 84 4.83 -8.26 15.19
CA ASP A 84 4.79 -6.86 15.60
C ASP A 84 4.65 -5.90 14.42
N ASP A 85 4.85 -6.38 13.20
CA ASP A 85 4.77 -5.57 11.97
C ASP A 85 3.39 -5.59 11.29
N ILE A 86 2.53 -6.58 11.54
CA ILE A 86 1.18 -6.60 10.97
C ILE A 86 0.40 -5.33 11.35
N ALA A 87 -0.23 -4.68 10.36
CA ALA A 87 -1.08 -3.54 10.65
C ALA A 87 -2.38 -3.99 11.33
N ILE A 88 -2.86 -3.22 12.32
CA ILE A 88 -4.10 -3.54 13.04
C ILE A 88 -5.09 -2.39 12.93
N ILE A 89 -6.30 -2.70 12.49
CA ILE A 89 -7.48 -1.83 12.58
C ILE A 89 -8.39 -2.40 13.66
N ILE A 90 -8.73 -1.58 14.64
CA ILE A 90 -9.75 -1.91 15.63
C ILE A 90 -11.11 -1.39 15.16
N LEU A 91 -12.12 -2.26 15.14
CA LEU A 91 -13.53 -1.90 14.99
C LEU A 91 -14.24 -2.03 16.33
N THR A 92 -15.06 -1.06 16.71
CA THR A 92 -15.86 -1.21 17.95
C THR A 92 -17.11 -0.35 17.96
N GLY A 93 -18.18 -0.91 18.49
CA GLY A 93 -19.41 -0.18 18.79
C GLY A 93 -19.32 0.64 20.09
N TYR A 94 -18.39 0.32 20.98
CA TYR A 94 -18.28 0.90 22.33
C TYR A 94 -16.86 1.44 22.60
N PRO A 95 -16.51 2.58 22.01
CA PRO A 95 -15.20 3.19 22.29
C PRO A 95 -15.16 3.67 23.75
N SER A 96 -14.15 3.23 24.49
CA SER A 96 -13.83 3.77 25.82
C SER A 96 -12.44 4.39 25.80
N LEU A 97 -12.18 5.31 26.74
CA LEU A 97 -10.84 5.87 26.94
C LEU A 97 -9.81 4.78 27.24
N GLU A 98 -10.21 3.77 28.01
CA GLU A 98 -9.36 2.65 28.43
C GLU A 98 -8.98 1.76 27.24
N THR A 99 -9.95 1.42 26.36
CA THR A 99 -9.68 0.64 25.14
C THR A 99 -8.85 1.43 24.13
N ALA A 100 -9.07 2.75 24.01
CA ALA A 100 -8.27 3.62 23.15
C ALA A 100 -6.82 3.73 23.64
N THR A 101 -6.60 3.91 24.95
CA THR A 101 -5.26 3.98 25.56
C THR A 101 -4.51 2.67 25.37
N SER A 102 -5.14 1.51 25.70
CA SER A 102 -4.54 0.20 25.50
C SER A 102 -4.20 -0.10 24.03
N SER A 103 -5.00 0.42 23.09
CA SER A 103 -4.75 0.28 21.66
C SER A 103 -3.55 1.12 21.19
N ILE A 104 -3.38 2.33 21.74
CA ILE A 104 -2.23 3.19 21.46
C ILE A 104 -0.92 2.56 21.98
N GLU A 105 -0.94 2.02 23.18
CA GLU A 105 0.23 1.35 23.80
C GLU A 105 0.68 0.10 23.02
N ARG A 106 -0.22 -0.51 22.24
CA ARG A 106 0.03 -1.72 21.43
C ARG A 106 0.18 -1.47 19.94
N ASP A 107 0.52 -0.24 19.55
CA ASP A 107 0.75 0.20 18.16
C ASP A 107 -0.38 -0.19 17.19
N VAL A 108 -1.63 0.15 17.55
CA VAL A 108 -2.78 0.01 16.66
C VAL A 108 -2.68 1.05 15.55
N SER A 109 -2.83 0.59 14.31
CA SER A 109 -2.66 1.43 13.12
C SER A 109 -3.84 2.35 12.85
N ALA A 110 -5.05 1.91 13.20
CA ALA A 110 -6.28 2.71 13.14
C ALA A 110 -7.33 2.19 14.12
N TYR A 111 -8.22 3.11 14.51
CA TYR A 111 -9.37 2.82 15.36
C TYR A 111 -10.63 3.38 14.67
N ILE A 112 -11.61 2.53 14.38
CA ILE A 112 -12.82 2.89 13.68
C ILE A 112 -14.04 2.52 14.54
N ARG A 113 -14.96 3.49 14.70
CA ARG A 113 -16.18 3.30 15.47
C ARG A 113 -17.28 2.74 14.60
N LYS A 114 -17.99 1.69 15.08
CA LYS A 114 -19.26 1.23 14.49
C LYS A 114 -20.41 2.19 14.91
N PRO A 115 -21.34 2.59 14.03
CA PRO A 115 -21.35 2.30 12.58
C PRO A 115 -20.31 3.13 11.84
N PHE A 116 -19.71 2.55 10.79
CA PHE A 116 -18.68 3.19 9.96
C PHE A 116 -19.12 3.22 8.49
N THR A 117 -18.51 4.10 7.73
CA THR A 117 -18.69 4.19 6.29
C THR A 117 -17.55 3.51 5.54
N VAL A 118 -17.80 3.15 4.28
CA VAL A 118 -16.76 2.66 3.36
C VAL A 118 -15.58 3.63 3.26
N ASP A 119 -15.87 4.94 3.27
CA ASP A 119 -14.84 5.97 3.13
C ASP A 119 -13.96 6.06 4.37
N ASP A 120 -14.51 5.92 5.60
CA ASP A 120 -13.71 5.85 6.84
C ASP A 120 -12.70 4.70 6.78
N PHE A 121 -13.17 3.54 6.30
CA PHE A 121 -12.33 2.35 6.19
C PHE A 121 -11.25 2.50 5.10
N ARG A 122 -11.64 3.03 3.95
CA ARG A 122 -10.73 3.30 2.83
C ARG A 122 -9.63 4.29 3.21
N GLU A 123 -9.98 5.36 3.93
CA GLU A 123 -9.01 6.34 4.43
C GLU A 123 -8.02 5.70 5.40
N ALA A 124 -8.51 4.88 6.33
CA ALA A 124 -7.67 4.16 7.29
C ALA A 124 -6.67 3.23 6.58
N ILE A 125 -7.14 2.38 5.64
CA ILE A 125 -6.27 1.48 4.86
C ILE A 125 -5.24 2.27 4.05
N THR A 126 -5.65 3.34 3.36
CA THR A 126 -4.74 4.17 2.56
C THR A 126 -3.63 4.77 3.43
N ARG A 127 -3.97 5.28 4.62
CA ARG A 127 -3.00 5.82 5.58
C ARG A 127 -2.04 4.76 6.09
N ILE A 128 -2.53 3.56 6.40
CA ILE A 128 -1.73 2.41 6.84
C ILE A 128 -0.79 1.96 5.73
N ALA A 129 -1.31 1.75 4.53
CA ALA A 129 -0.54 1.33 3.38
C ALA A 129 0.58 2.33 3.04
N LYS A 130 0.31 3.64 3.19
CA LYS A 130 1.33 4.69 3.04
C LYS A 130 2.40 4.62 4.13
N LYS A 131 2.00 4.47 5.41
CA LYS A 131 2.93 4.38 6.56
C LYS A 131 3.84 3.15 6.47
N LYS A 132 3.29 2.02 6.01
CA LYS A 132 3.98 0.73 5.88
C LYS A 132 4.72 0.56 4.54
N GLY A 133 4.66 1.54 3.63
CA GLY A 133 5.27 1.43 2.31
C GLY A 133 4.60 0.40 1.38
N LEU A 134 3.38 -0.01 1.68
CA LEU A 134 2.60 -1.00 0.94
C LEU A 134 1.87 -0.41 -0.28
N ILE A 135 2.01 0.90 -0.52
CA ILE A 135 1.51 1.53 -1.73
C ILE A 135 2.46 1.16 -2.87
N LEU A 136 2.08 0.18 -3.64
CA LEU A 136 2.68 -0.05 -4.95
C LEU A 136 2.09 1.01 -5.90
N ARG A 137 2.86 2.03 -6.19
CA ARG A 137 2.65 2.70 -7.48
C ARG A 137 3.03 1.67 -8.53
N ARG A 138 2.19 1.49 -9.56
CA ARG A 138 2.52 0.57 -10.64
C ARG A 138 3.94 0.85 -11.08
N GLU A 139 4.75 -0.18 -11.17
CA GLU A 139 6.09 -0.10 -11.74
C GLU A 139 6.02 0.59 -13.11
N ASP A 140 4.95 0.34 -13.84
CA ASP A 140 4.61 1.00 -15.12
C ASP A 140 4.44 2.52 -14.99
N GLU A 141 3.78 3.03 -13.94
CA GLU A 141 3.62 4.48 -13.72
C GLU A 141 4.94 5.15 -13.36
N LEU A 142 5.77 4.47 -12.57
CA LEU A 142 7.11 4.93 -12.24
C LEU A 142 7.97 5.00 -13.50
N HIS A 143 7.97 3.93 -14.31
CA HIS A 143 8.69 3.89 -15.57
C HIS A 143 8.19 4.96 -16.56
N ALA A 144 6.87 5.16 -16.65
CA ALA A 144 6.28 6.20 -17.49
C ALA A 144 6.68 7.62 -17.04
N THR A 145 6.74 7.85 -15.72
CA THR A 145 7.15 9.14 -15.17
C THR A 145 8.63 9.41 -15.42
N ILE A 146 9.49 8.43 -15.12
CA ILE A 146 10.94 8.51 -15.39
C ILE A 146 11.19 8.74 -16.89
N GLY A 147 10.52 7.96 -17.75
CA GLY A 147 10.67 8.08 -19.19
C GLY A 147 10.27 9.45 -19.71
N ARG A 148 9.15 10.01 -19.25
CA ARG A 148 8.72 11.38 -19.57
C ARG A 148 9.73 12.42 -19.12
N SER A 149 10.16 12.37 -17.86
CA SER A 149 11.13 13.31 -17.29
C SER A 149 12.43 13.32 -18.10
N ILE A 150 12.96 12.15 -18.41
CA ILE A 150 14.18 12.02 -19.23
C ILE A 150 13.97 12.65 -20.62
N ARG A 151 12.84 12.37 -21.26
CA ARG A 151 12.53 12.92 -22.59
C ARG A 151 12.39 14.44 -22.58
N GLU A 152 11.71 14.99 -21.58
CA GLU A 152 11.51 16.44 -21.43
C GLU A 152 12.84 17.15 -21.16
N LEU A 153 13.63 16.66 -20.20
CA LEU A 153 14.94 17.19 -19.86
C LEU A 153 15.91 17.12 -21.04
N ARG A 154 15.90 16.02 -21.79
CA ARG A 154 16.69 15.87 -23.01
C ARG A 154 16.30 16.90 -24.08
N LYS A 155 14.99 17.04 -24.34
CA LYS A 155 14.47 18.00 -25.33
C LYS A 155 14.75 19.45 -24.93
N ALA A 156 14.59 19.79 -23.66
CA ALA A 156 14.90 21.12 -23.13
C ALA A 156 16.37 21.51 -23.35
N ARG A 157 17.27 20.51 -23.38
CA ARG A 157 18.69 20.72 -23.69
C ARG A 157 19.03 20.60 -25.19
N GLY A 158 18.05 20.44 -26.06
CA GLY A 158 18.26 20.31 -27.49
C GLY A 158 19.00 19.04 -27.93
N LEU A 159 19.03 18.00 -27.06
CA LEU A 159 19.79 16.79 -27.29
C LEU A 159 18.97 15.74 -28.08
N THR A 160 19.59 15.14 -29.08
CA THR A 160 19.08 13.97 -29.77
C THR A 160 19.40 12.68 -28.99
N LEU A 161 18.63 11.61 -29.21
CA LEU A 161 18.93 10.29 -28.64
C LEU A 161 20.36 9.81 -29.03
N LYS A 162 20.83 10.11 -30.21
CA LYS A 162 22.19 9.76 -30.65
C LYS A 162 23.27 10.49 -29.86
N GLN A 163 23.03 11.77 -29.52
CA GLN A 163 23.94 12.52 -28.64
C GLN A 163 23.90 12.01 -27.19
N MET A 164 22.73 11.69 -26.68
CA MET A 164 22.57 11.04 -25.37
C MET A 164 23.30 9.69 -25.32
N SER A 165 23.17 8.85 -26.35
CA SER A 165 23.85 7.57 -26.44
C SER A 165 25.40 7.73 -26.34
N ARG A 166 25.96 8.72 -27.01
CA ARG A 166 27.40 9.01 -26.94
C ARG A 166 27.85 9.44 -25.54
N ARG A 167 27.04 10.24 -24.82
CA ARG A 167 27.34 10.75 -23.48
C ARG A 167 27.20 9.66 -22.42
N THR A 168 26.14 8.84 -22.49
CA THR A 168 25.79 7.84 -21.50
C THR A 168 26.47 6.50 -21.72
N LYS A 169 26.95 6.22 -22.93
CA LYS A 169 27.39 4.90 -23.40
C LYS A 169 26.28 3.84 -23.41
N LEU A 170 25.02 4.28 -23.43
CA LEU A 170 23.85 3.43 -23.60
C LEU A 170 23.44 3.42 -25.09
N SER A 171 22.83 2.34 -25.57
CA SER A 171 22.37 2.27 -26.96
C SER A 171 21.19 3.24 -27.20
N VAL A 172 21.05 3.73 -28.44
CA VAL A 172 19.93 4.57 -28.84
C VAL A 172 18.60 3.84 -28.63
N SER A 173 18.56 2.54 -28.90
CA SER A 173 17.38 1.70 -28.70
C SER A 173 16.96 1.66 -27.23
N LEU A 174 17.91 1.39 -26.31
CA LEU A 174 17.63 1.35 -24.88
C LEU A 174 17.12 2.71 -24.36
N LEU A 175 17.77 3.80 -24.74
CA LEU A 175 17.33 5.15 -24.35
C LEU A 175 15.90 5.44 -24.86
N SER A 176 15.60 5.02 -26.10
CA SER A 176 14.26 5.17 -26.67
C SER A 176 13.22 4.34 -25.95
N GLN A 177 13.54 3.10 -25.56
CA GLN A 177 12.66 2.22 -24.79
C GLN A 177 12.39 2.78 -23.38
N ILE A 178 13.43 3.31 -22.71
CA ILE A 178 13.29 3.96 -21.40
C ILE A 178 12.36 5.19 -21.51
N GLU A 179 12.55 6.06 -22.51
CA GLU A 179 11.71 7.25 -22.72
C GLU A 179 10.24 6.92 -23.03
N ARG A 180 9.96 5.71 -23.55
CA ARG A 180 8.59 5.23 -23.81
C ARG A 180 8.05 4.31 -22.71
N ALA A 181 8.81 4.11 -21.64
CA ALA A 181 8.49 3.15 -20.56
C ALA A 181 8.31 1.69 -21.05
N GLU A 182 8.95 1.31 -22.14
CA GLU A 182 8.94 -0.05 -22.70
C GLU A 182 10.02 -0.94 -22.08
N SER A 183 10.90 -0.37 -21.27
CA SER A 183 11.98 -1.09 -20.57
C SER A 183 12.32 -0.35 -19.28
N SER A 184 12.52 -1.10 -18.21
CA SER A 184 13.03 -0.58 -16.94
C SER A 184 14.50 -0.16 -17.09
N ALA A 185 14.88 0.94 -16.44
CA ALA A 185 16.25 1.40 -16.38
C ALA A 185 16.89 0.99 -15.06
N SER A 186 18.04 0.35 -15.12
CA SER A 186 18.83 0.11 -13.89
C SER A 186 19.25 1.46 -13.25
N VAL A 187 19.46 1.48 -11.94
CA VAL A 187 19.98 2.67 -11.22
C VAL A 187 21.25 3.19 -11.85
N SER A 188 22.15 2.30 -12.31
CA SER A 188 23.36 2.67 -13.04
C SER A 188 23.07 3.40 -14.37
N SER A 189 22.03 2.95 -15.10
CA SER A 189 21.62 3.61 -16.33
C SER A 189 21.00 4.99 -16.06
N LEU A 190 20.15 5.09 -15.02
CA LEU A 190 19.56 6.36 -14.60
C LEU A 190 20.62 7.36 -14.15
N TRP A 191 21.64 6.90 -13.40
CA TRP A 191 22.77 7.73 -13.01
C TRP A 191 23.53 8.31 -14.23
N LYS A 192 23.84 7.47 -15.23
CA LYS A 192 24.50 7.92 -16.47
C LYS A 192 23.66 8.95 -17.21
N VAL A 193 22.32 8.76 -17.24
CA VAL A 193 21.40 9.70 -17.89
C VAL A 193 21.35 11.02 -17.13
N ALA A 194 21.21 10.99 -15.80
CA ALA A 194 21.20 12.18 -14.96
C ALA A 194 22.50 13.00 -15.13
N THR A 195 23.66 12.32 -15.08
CA THR A 195 24.96 12.94 -15.31
C THR A 195 25.07 13.55 -16.71
N ALA A 196 24.60 12.86 -17.75
CA ALA A 196 24.66 13.36 -19.13
C ALA A 196 23.72 14.54 -19.38
N LEU A 197 22.66 14.65 -18.58
CA LEU A 197 21.70 15.75 -18.58
C LEU A 197 22.07 16.88 -17.59
N ASP A 198 23.09 16.70 -16.78
CA ASP A 198 23.48 17.64 -15.71
C ASP A 198 22.31 17.97 -14.77
N VAL A 199 21.72 16.92 -14.22
CA VAL A 199 20.63 16.99 -13.22
C VAL A 199 20.89 16.00 -12.08
N ARG A 200 20.23 16.21 -10.94
CA ARG A 200 20.24 15.22 -9.85
C ARG A 200 19.43 13.99 -10.25
N LEU A 201 19.83 12.82 -9.77
CA LEU A 201 19.12 11.58 -10.01
C LEU A 201 17.64 11.69 -9.60
N THR A 202 17.36 12.40 -8.51
CA THR A 202 16.01 12.63 -7.98
C THR A 202 15.09 13.39 -8.95
N GLU A 203 15.65 14.24 -9.83
CA GLU A 203 14.87 14.99 -10.80
C GLU A 203 14.29 14.10 -11.92
N LEU A 204 14.87 12.90 -12.13
CA LEU A 204 14.33 11.94 -13.10
C LEU A 204 13.03 11.29 -12.61
N PHE A 205 12.77 11.27 -11.30
CA PHE A 205 11.58 10.65 -10.72
C PHE A 205 10.34 11.57 -10.73
N GLY A 206 10.50 12.83 -11.16
CA GLY A 206 9.41 13.79 -11.16
C GLY A 206 9.03 14.28 -9.76
N THR A 207 7.95 15.08 -9.68
CA THR A 207 7.33 15.45 -8.40
C THR A 207 6.35 14.34 -8.00
N PHE A 208 6.70 13.62 -6.95
CA PHE A 208 5.79 12.68 -6.29
C PHE A 208 5.15 13.36 -5.09
#